data_6ed00eccb384db77af1a518993892f03
#
_entry.id   6ed00eccb384db77af1a518993892f03
#
_cell.length_a   1.000
_cell.length_b   1.000
_cell.length_c   1.000
_cell.angle_alpha   90.00
_cell.angle_beta   90.00
_cell.angle_gamma   90.00
#
_symmetry.space_group_name_H-M   'P 1'
#
loop_
_entity.id
_entity.type
_entity.pdbx_description
1 polymer ?
#
loop_
_entity_poly.entity_id
_entity_poly.type
_entity_poly.pdbx_seq_one_letter_code
_entity_poly.pdbx_strand_id
1 'polypeptide(L)'
;MDIKEFKENWGLTEIPTELEKLIYFQTNISSYENYSDGFGVLIDEKWGLKSWSEDDLFLEKLFPFAQANGSGSFYCIWNDGTSKPMNNMPIVVFGDEGGVHIVAENILQLLHLLTFDTEITVDFDEIFFYKDEDDYEESEDLDEFLKWLKDDYNLDKIEDTSTIISSAQDKYKENFEKWFKQYY
;
A
#
# COMPACT_ATOMS: atom_id res chain seq x y z
N MET A 1 -8.55 -14.52 -5.41
CA MET A 1 -7.15 -14.48 -4.87
C MET A 1 -7.08 -15.44 -3.70
N ASP A 2 -6.02 -16.26 -3.59
CA ASP A 2 -5.87 -17.25 -2.51
C ASP A 2 -4.80 -16.74 -1.50
N ILE A 3 -5.19 -16.64 -0.22
CA ILE A 3 -4.29 -16.26 0.88
C ILE A 3 -3.07 -17.21 0.96
N LYS A 4 -3.27 -18.49 0.63
CA LYS A 4 -2.17 -19.47 0.62
C LYS A 4 -1.12 -19.14 -0.43
N GLU A 5 -1.54 -18.79 -1.63
CA GLU A 5 -0.65 -18.36 -2.71
C GLU A 5 0.12 -17.09 -2.32
N PHE A 6 -0.53 -16.14 -1.62
CA PHE A 6 0.12 -14.95 -1.09
C PHE A 6 1.23 -15.27 -0.10
N LYS A 7 0.95 -16.18 0.86
CA LYS A 7 1.94 -16.64 1.83
C LYS A 7 3.12 -17.37 1.18
N GLU A 8 2.84 -18.22 0.20
CA GLU A 8 3.87 -18.94 -0.56
C GLU A 8 4.77 -17.98 -1.34
N ASN A 9 4.20 -16.96 -1.97
CA ASN A 9 4.94 -15.94 -2.71
C ASN A 9 5.89 -15.13 -1.81
N TRP A 10 5.45 -14.80 -0.59
CA TRP A 10 6.31 -14.09 0.38
C TRP A 10 7.28 -15.00 1.13
N GLY A 11 7.16 -16.34 1.02
CA GLY A 11 7.93 -17.31 1.79
C GLY A 11 7.60 -17.27 3.29
N LEU A 12 6.38 -16.86 3.65
CA LEU A 12 5.92 -16.70 5.03
C LEU A 12 4.79 -17.69 5.36
N THR A 13 4.70 -18.06 6.65
CA THR A 13 3.59 -18.88 7.16
C THR A 13 2.37 -18.05 7.54
N GLU A 14 2.60 -16.77 7.86
CA GLU A 14 1.57 -15.83 8.30
C GLU A 14 1.77 -14.49 7.59
N ILE A 15 0.68 -13.79 7.30
CA ILE A 15 0.65 -12.41 6.79
C ILE A 15 -0.19 -11.55 7.74
N PRO A 16 -0.10 -10.20 7.67
CA PRO A 16 -0.92 -9.32 8.49
C PRO A 16 -2.41 -9.65 8.41
N THR A 17 -3.08 -9.69 9.56
CA THR A 17 -4.52 -9.95 9.62
C THR A 17 -5.34 -8.94 8.83
N GLU A 18 -4.90 -7.68 8.81
CA GLU A 18 -5.52 -6.61 8.04
C GLU A 18 -5.45 -6.91 6.53
N LEU A 19 -4.32 -7.46 6.06
CA LEU A 19 -4.16 -7.87 4.67
C LEU A 19 -5.02 -9.12 4.34
N GLU A 20 -5.09 -10.11 5.24
CA GLU A 20 -5.98 -11.26 5.05
C GLU A 20 -7.44 -10.82 4.91
N LYS A 21 -7.89 -9.87 5.75
CA LYS A 21 -9.24 -9.31 5.68
C LYS A 21 -9.47 -8.48 4.41
N LEU A 22 -8.48 -7.71 3.96
CA LEU A 22 -8.56 -6.95 2.72
C LEU A 22 -8.65 -7.88 1.49
N ILE A 23 -7.86 -8.95 1.45
CA ILE A 23 -7.96 -9.99 0.41
C ILE A 23 -9.36 -10.61 0.40
N TYR A 24 -9.91 -10.91 1.58
CA TYR A 24 -11.27 -11.43 1.68
C TYR A 24 -12.31 -10.43 1.18
N PHE A 25 -12.18 -9.15 1.58
CA PHE A 25 -13.05 -8.08 1.12
C PHE A 25 -13.04 -7.96 -0.40
N GLN A 26 -11.87 -7.79 -1.01
CA GLN A 26 -11.72 -7.68 -2.46
C GLN A 26 -12.25 -8.90 -3.22
N THR A 27 -12.10 -10.10 -2.67
CA THR A 27 -12.48 -11.34 -3.37
C THR A 27 -13.95 -11.69 -3.24
N ASN A 28 -14.61 -11.31 -2.13
CA ASN A 28 -15.93 -11.81 -1.77
C ASN A 28 -17.01 -10.73 -1.58
N ILE A 29 -16.64 -9.48 -1.38
CA ILE A 29 -17.56 -8.39 -1.05
C ILE A 29 -17.58 -7.35 -2.18
N SER A 30 -16.42 -6.83 -2.56
CA SER A 30 -16.34 -5.89 -3.68
C SER A 30 -16.46 -6.60 -5.04
N SER A 31 -16.75 -5.85 -6.08
CA SER A 31 -16.67 -6.31 -7.47
C SER A 31 -15.23 -6.26 -8.02
N TYR A 32 -14.29 -6.74 -7.21
CA TYR A 32 -12.85 -6.79 -7.47
C TYR A 32 -12.13 -5.48 -7.12
N GLU A 33 -11.70 -4.66 -8.01
CA GLU A 33 -10.81 -3.50 -7.76
C GLU A 33 -11.55 -2.16 -7.68
N ASN A 34 -12.88 -2.17 -7.54
CA ASN A 34 -13.72 -0.98 -7.68
C ASN A 34 -14.10 -0.31 -6.33
N TYR A 35 -13.29 -0.45 -5.30
CA TYR A 35 -13.59 0.09 -3.97
C TYR A 35 -12.71 1.27 -3.53
N SER A 36 -11.66 1.55 -4.29
CA SER A 36 -10.81 2.74 -4.18
C SER A 36 -10.06 2.90 -5.49
N ASP A 37 -10.12 4.07 -6.09
CA ASP A 37 -9.60 4.34 -7.43
C ASP A 37 -8.13 3.95 -7.57
N GLY A 38 -7.80 3.21 -8.64
CA GLY A 38 -6.46 2.73 -8.98
C GLY A 38 -5.86 1.67 -8.05
N PHE A 39 -6.52 1.36 -6.92
CA PHE A 39 -6.01 0.42 -5.94
C PHE A 39 -6.57 -1.00 -6.13
N GLY A 40 -5.71 -1.99 -6.00
CA GLY A 40 -6.11 -3.40 -5.97
C GLY A 40 -5.04 -4.28 -5.33
N VAL A 41 -5.46 -5.19 -4.44
CA VAL A 41 -4.54 -6.20 -3.92
C VAL A 41 -4.16 -7.15 -5.05
N LEU A 42 -2.87 -7.37 -5.23
CA LEU A 42 -2.36 -8.30 -6.23
C LEU A 42 -1.20 -9.13 -5.68
N ILE A 43 -0.99 -10.30 -6.27
CA ILE A 43 0.18 -11.14 -6.00
C ILE A 43 1.25 -10.77 -7.02
N ASP A 44 2.35 -10.21 -6.53
CA ASP A 44 3.56 -9.96 -7.31
C ASP A 44 4.70 -10.85 -6.79
N GLU A 45 5.30 -11.65 -7.67
CA GLU A 45 6.48 -12.46 -7.39
C GLU A 45 7.78 -11.62 -7.30
N LYS A 46 7.66 -10.39 -6.79
CA LYS A 46 8.74 -9.38 -6.69
C LYS A 46 9.32 -8.94 -8.03
N TRP A 47 8.58 -9.10 -9.13
CA TRP A 47 9.02 -8.66 -10.46
C TRP A 47 9.22 -7.14 -10.50
N GLY A 48 8.28 -6.39 -9.96
CA GLY A 48 8.37 -4.94 -9.84
C GLY A 48 9.61 -4.51 -9.04
N LEU A 49 9.90 -5.17 -7.91
CA LEU A 49 11.08 -4.89 -7.08
C LEU A 49 12.39 -5.22 -7.77
N LYS A 50 12.44 -6.28 -8.59
CA LYS A 50 13.66 -6.68 -9.32
C LYS A 50 14.08 -5.66 -10.39
N SER A 51 13.16 -4.80 -10.84
CA SER A 51 13.53 -3.68 -11.72
C SER A 51 14.35 -2.60 -10.98
N TRP A 52 14.25 -2.55 -9.66
CA TRP A 52 14.99 -1.62 -8.80
C TRP A 52 16.31 -2.24 -8.31
N SER A 53 16.28 -3.48 -7.83
CA SER A 53 17.48 -4.21 -7.42
C SER A 53 17.24 -5.72 -7.40
N GLU A 54 18.22 -6.48 -7.89
CA GLU A 54 18.24 -7.95 -7.80
C GLU A 54 18.94 -8.47 -6.53
N ASP A 55 19.40 -7.57 -5.63
CA ASP A 55 20.07 -7.96 -4.40
C ASP A 55 19.12 -8.69 -3.45
N ASP A 56 19.50 -9.88 -2.99
CA ASP A 56 18.66 -10.71 -2.12
C ASP A 56 18.31 -10.01 -0.81
N LEU A 57 19.22 -9.24 -0.22
CA LEU A 57 18.97 -8.50 1.03
C LEU A 57 17.96 -7.36 0.84
N PHE A 58 17.92 -6.78 -0.37
CA PHE A 58 16.88 -5.83 -0.76
C PHE A 58 15.53 -6.52 -0.86
N LEU A 59 15.46 -7.60 -1.62
CA LEU A 59 14.24 -8.35 -1.87
C LEU A 59 13.64 -8.99 -0.62
N GLU A 60 14.48 -9.43 0.34
CA GLU A 60 14.04 -10.02 1.62
C GLU A 60 13.33 -9.00 2.54
N LYS A 61 13.58 -7.71 2.36
CA LYS A 61 13.03 -6.64 3.20
C LYS A 61 11.72 -6.05 2.68
N LEU A 62 11.31 -6.39 1.48
CA LEU A 62 10.16 -5.79 0.82
C LEU A 62 9.12 -6.87 0.46
N PHE A 63 7.87 -6.59 0.80
CA PHE A 63 6.74 -7.47 0.59
C PHE A 63 5.66 -6.74 -0.25
N PRO A 64 5.73 -6.84 -1.59
CA PRO A 64 4.76 -6.22 -2.48
C PRO A 64 3.40 -6.90 -2.32
N PHE A 65 2.31 -6.12 -2.29
CA PHE A 65 0.98 -6.68 -2.02
C PHE A 65 -0.16 -6.02 -2.79
N ALA A 66 0.04 -4.85 -3.38
CA ALA A 66 -1.04 -4.16 -4.06
C ALA A 66 -0.51 -3.24 -5.17
N GLN A 67 -1.32 -3.08 -6.23
CA GLN A 67 -1.22 -1.98 -7.17
C GLN A 67 -1.60 -0.68 -6.45
N ALA A 68 -0.92 0.41 -6.78
CA ALA A 68 -1.14 1.72 -6.18
C ALA A 68 -1.90 2.69 -7.08
N ASN A 69 -1.75 2.53 -8.40
CA ASN A 69 -2.43 3.32 -9.41
C ASN A 69 -2.51 2.55 -10.75
N GLY A 70 -3.25 3.09 -11.72
CA GLY A 70 -3.42 2.48 -13.04
C GLY A 70 -2.18 2.48 -13.93
N SER A 71 -1.15 3.28 -13.62
CA SER A 71 0.09 3.35 -14.40
C SER A 71 1.09 2.23 -14.09
N GLY A 72 0.98 1.57 -12.93
CA GLY A 72 1.82 0.43 -12.57
C GLY A 72 2.66 0.62 -11.30
N SER A 73 2.46 1.72 -10.58
CA SER A 73 3.05 1.89 -9.24
C SER A 73 2.46 0.86 -8.26
N PHE A 74 3.24 0.45 -7.26
CA PHE A 74 2.81 -0.61 -6.35
C PHE A 74 3.23 -0.36 -4.90
N TYR A 75 2.43 -0.89 -3.97
CA TYR A 75 2.69 -0.82 -2.54
C TYR A 75 3.44 -2.04 -2.01
N CYS A 76 4.39 -1.78 -1.11
CA CYS A 76 5.13 -2.78 -0.35
C CYS A 76 5.05 -2.52 1.15
N ILE A 77 5.03 -3.58 1.95
CA ILE A 77 5.43 -3.50 3.35
C ILE A 77 6.96 -3.52 3.40
N TRP A 78 7.57 -2.57 4.10
CA TRP A 78 9.01 -2.55 4.33
C TRP A 78 9.36 -3.06 5.72
N ASN A 79 10.08 -4.18 5.79
CA ASN A 79 10.67 -4.67 7.03
C ASN A 79 11.88 -3.81 7.42
N ASP A 80 11.64 -2.82 8.29
CA ASP A 80 12.65 -1.87 8.75
C ASP A 80 13.72 -2.48 9.68
N GLY A 81 13.69 -3.80 9.91
CA GLY A 81 14.63 -4.52 10.75
C GLY A 81 14.34 -4.44 12.25
N THR A 82 13.25 -3.80 12.64
CA THR A 82 12.79 -3.82 14.04
C THR A 82 12.03 -5.11 14.36
N SER A 83 11.85 -5.39 15.66
CA SER A 83 11.13 -6.58 16.11
C SER A 83 9.60 -6.41 16.21
N LYS A 84 9.05 -5.35 15.64
CA LYS A 84 7.59 -5.13 15.61
C LYS A 84 6.92 -6.11 14.64
N PRO A 85 5.66 -6.48 14.88
CA PRO A 85 4.92 -7.34 13.97
C PRO A 85 4.70 -6.65 12.62
N MET A 86 4.53 -7.45 11.56
CA MET A 86 4.47 -6.98 10.16
C MET A 86 3.33 -5.98 9.92
N ASN A 87 2.18 -6.13 10.58
CA ASN A 87 1.06 -5.20 10.47
C ASN A 87 1.36 -3.78 10.99
N ASN A 88 2.45 -3.60 11.74
CA ASN A 88 2.93 -2.32 12.26
C ASN A 88 4.17 -1.82 11.50
N MET A 89 4.52 -2.44 10.36
CA MET A 89 5.62 -2.00 9.52
C MET A 89 5.16 -0.95 8.51
N PRO A 90 6.04 0.00 8.12
CA PRO A 90 5.67 1.05 7.20
C PRO A 90 5.39 0.54 5.79
N ILE A 91 4.52 1.28 5.11
CA ILE A 91 4.17 1.06 3.72
C ILE A 91 4.97 2.00 2.84
N VAL A 92 5.55 1.45 1.80
CA VAL A 92 6.32 2.14 0.77
C VAL A 92 5.60 2.02 -0.56
N VAL A 93 5.58 3.07 -1.37
CA VAL A 93 5.17 3.01 -2.77
C VAL A 93 6.40 3.09 -3.66
N PHE A 94 6.40 2.27 -4.70
CA PHE A 94 7.34 2.29 -5.81
C PHE A 94 6.63 2.83 -7.04
N GLY A 95 7.12 3.93 -7.58
CA GLY A 95 6.56 4.57 -8.77
C GLY A 95 7.00 3.87 -10.05
N ASP A 96 6.12 3.76 -11.01
CA ASP A 96 6.40 3.17 -12.34
C ASP A 96 7.35 4.03 -13.19
N GLU A 97 7.28 5.35 -13.05
CA GLU A 97 8.19 6.31 -13.70
C GLU A 97 9.40 6.71 -12.82
N GLY A 98 9.53 6.10 -11.65
CA GLY A 98 10.54 6.43 -10.65
C GLY A 98 9.92 7.03 -9.39
N GLY A 99 10.77 7.33 -8.39
CA GLY A 99 10.30 7.76 -7.08
C GLY A 99 9.94 6.58 -6.16
N VAL A 100 10.45 6.63 -4.93
CA VAL A 100 10.13 5.64 -3.90
C VAL A 100 9.92 6.36 -2.58
N HIS A 101 8.74 6.20 -1.99
CA HIS A 101 8.36 6.99 -0.83
C HIS A 101 7.66 6.18 0.25
N ILE A 102 7.87 6.57 1.51
CA ILE A 102 7.02 6.15 2.62
C ILE A 102 5.65 6.80 2.46
N VAL A 103 4.58 6.00 2.56
CA VAL A 103 3.18 6.44 2.41
C VAL A 103 2.42 6.43 3.73
N ALA A 104 2.60 5.35 4.51
CA ALA A 104 1.85 5.13 5.75
C ALA A 104 2.72 4.42 6.78
N GLU A 105 2.40 4.58 8.07
CA GLU A 105 3.12 3.91 9.16
C GLU A 105 2.79 2.41 9.26
N ASN A 106 1.68 1.98 8.67
CA ASN A 106 1.18 0.60 8.68
C ASN A 106 0.01 0.41 7.70
N ILE A 107 -0.46 -0.82 7.58
CA ILE A 107 -1.58 -1.16 6.67
C ILE A 107 -2.85 -0.39 7.02
N LEU A 108 -3.21 -0.24 8.31
CA LEU A 108 -4.45 0.47 8.69
C LEU A 108 -4.44 1.93 8.26
N GLN A 109 -3.28 2.60 8.35
CA GLN A 109 -3.15 3.97 7.83
C GLN A 109 -3.25 4.02 6.31
N LEU A 110 -2.71 3.03 5.59
CA LEU A 110 -2.93 2.93 4.14
C LEU A 110 -4.42 2.73 3.83
N LEU A 111 -5.11 1.78 4.49
CA LEU A 111 -6.55 1.59 4.30
C LEU A 111 -7.35 2.88 4.57
N HIS A 112 -6.91 3.67 5.54
CA HIS A 112 -7.52 4.98 5.82
C HIS A 112 -7.27 5.98 4.68
N LEU A 113 -6.05 6.03 4.12
CA LEU A 113 -5.74 6.85 2.93
C LEU A 113 -6.62 6.48 1.73
N LEU A 114 -6.85 5.19 1.50
CA LEU A 114 -7.67 4.69 0.40
C LEU A 114 -9.14 5.13 0.49
N THR A 115 -9.63 5.56 1.65
CA THR A 115 -10.98 6.14 1.77
C THR A 115 -11.11 7.50 1.10
N PHE A 116 -10.00 8.15 0.75
CA PHE A 116 -10.01 9.38 -0.05
C PHE A 116 -10.47 9.14 -1.48
N ASP A 117 -10.30 7.91 -1.97
CA ASP A 117 -10.83 7.41 -3.25
C ASP A 117 -10.31 8.20 -4.46
N THR A 118 -9.00 8.24 -4.60
CA THR A 118 -8.28 8.68 -5.80
C THR A 118 -6.98 7.93 -5.92
N GLU A 119 -6.44 7.84 -7.12
CA GLU A 119 -5.10 7.29 -7.34
C GLU A 119 -4.03 8.14 -6.65
N ILE A 120 -2.99 7.46 -6.15
CA ILE A 120 -1.78 8.13 -5.69
C ILE A 120 -0.94 8.59 -6.90
N THR A 121 -0.51 9.84 -6.89
CA THR A 121 0.55 10.32 -7.78
C THR A 121 1.91 10.09 -7.12
N VAL A 122 2.83 9.47 -7.86
CA VAL A 122 4.18 9.17 -7.39
C VAL A 122 5.19 9.84 -8.30
N ASP A 123 5.76 10.95 -7.84
CA ASP A 123 6.84 11.66 -8.51
C ASP A 123 8.20 11.32 -7.88
N PHE A 124 9.31 11.78 -8.49
CA PHE A 124 10.65 11.58 -7.94
C PHE A 124 10.84 12.16 -6.55
N ASP A 125 10.26 13.34 -6.28
CA ASP A 125 10.49 14.12 -5.08
C ASP A 125 9.37 14.00 -4.05
N GLU A 126 8.15 13.68 -4.48
CA GLU A 126 6.96 13.68 -3.62
C GLU A 126 5.88 12.68 -4.05
N ILE A 127 4.95 12.45 -3.13
CA ILE A 127 3.71 11.73 -3.38
C ILE A 127 2.53 12.54 -2.87
N PHE A 128 1.41 12.43 -3.55
CA PHE A 128 0.16 13.07 -3.13
C PHE A 128 -1.06 12.34 -3.71
N PHE A 129 -2.20 12.60 -3.10
CA PHE A 129 -3.51 12.23 -3.63
C PHE A 129 -4.20 13.52 -4.05
N TYR A 130 -4.68 13.58 -5.26
CA TYR A 130 -5.40 14.75 -5.79
C TYR A 130 -6.79 14.35 -6.25
N LYS A 131 -7.78 15.12 -5.83
CA LYS A 131 -9.16 14.95 -6.26
C LYS A 131 -9.59 16.19 -7.03
N ASP A 132 -9.87 16.01 -8.32
CA ASP A 132 -10.51 17.04 -9.13
C ASP A 132 -12.01 16.93 -8.93
N GLU A 133 -12.62 17.94 -8.26
CA GLU A 133 -14.05 17.93 -7.96
C GLU A 133 -14.93 17.94 -9.21
N ASP A 134 -14.40 18.44 -10.34
CA ASP A 134 -15.16 18.50 -11.60
C ASP A 134 -15.12 17.16 -12.38
N ASP A 135 -14.07 16.35 -12.18
CA ASP A 135 -13.85 15.08 -12.91
C ASP A 135 -13.88 13.83 -11.99
N TYR A 136 -14.03 14.00 -10.67
CA TYR A 136 -14.08 12.87 -9.74
C TYR A 136 -15.34 12.02 -9.92
N GLU A 137 -15.14 10.75 -10.16
CA GLU A 137 -16.17 9.71 -10.12
C GLU A 137 -15.90 8.77 -8.95
N GLU A 138 -16.89 8.60 -8.08
CA GLU A 138 -16.79 7.72 -6.92
C GLU A 138 -16.69 6.25 -7.35
N SER A 139 -15.77 5.49 -6.72
CA SER A 139 -15.63 4.06 -6.96
C SER A 139 -16.93 3.31 -6.62
N GLU A 140 -17.32 2.34 -7.48
CA GLU A 140 -18.63 1.66 -7.38
C GLU A 140 -18.88 0.99 -6.01
N ASP A 141 -17.86 0.46 -5.37
CA ASP A 141 -17.94 -0.27 -4.11
C ASP A 141 -17.35 0.53 -2.93
N LEU A 142 -17.18 1.85 -3.07
CA LEU A 142 -16.64 2.70 -2.00
C LEU A 142 -17.50 2.64 -0.73
N ASP A 143 -18.82 2.66 -0.85
CA ASP A 143 -19.74 2.60 0.30
C ASP A 143 -19.56 1.29 1.10
N GLU A 144 -19.41 0.15 0.42
CA GLU A 144 -19.11 -1.14 1.05
C GLU A 144 -17.75 -1.13 1.74
N PHE A 145 -16.74 -0.50 1.13
CA PHE A 145 -15.40 -0.35 1.70
C PHE A 145 -15.41 0.51 2.96
N LEU A 146 -16.06 1.67 2.90
CA LEU A 146 -16.22 2.56 4.05
C LEU A 146 -16.95 1.88 5.20
N LYS A 147 -18.03 1.16 4.89
CA LYS A 147 -18.78 0.39 5.89
C LYS A 147 -17.91 -0.69 6.53
N TRP A 148 -17.18 -1.46 5.74
CA TRP A 148 -16.28 -2.47 6.26
C TRP A 148 -15.21 -1.89 7.18
N LEU A 149 -14.57 -0.78 6.78
CA LEU A 149 -13.58 -0.09 7.60
C LEU A 149 -14.17 0.48 8.88
N LYS A 150 -15.40 0.98 8.81
CA LYS A 150 -16.10 1.46 10.01
C LYS A 150 -16.42 0.35 10.99
N ASP A 151 -16.95 -0.77 10.49
CA ASP A 151 -17.38 -1.91 11.32
C ASP A 151 -16.16 -2.63 11.97
N ASP A 152 -15.09 -2.86 11.20
CA ASP A 152 -13.93 -3.64 11.66
C ASP A 152 -12.89 -2.81 12.41
N TYR A 153 -12.69 -1.53 12.04
CA TYR A 153 -11.58 -0.70 12.52
C TYR A 153 -11.99 0.66 13.07
N ASN A 154 -13.29 1.00 13.01
CA ASN A 154 -13.84 2.30 13.41
C ASN A 154 -13.16 3.48 12.67
N LEU A 155 -12.80 3.28 11.40
CA LEU A 155 -12.28 4.31 10.50
C LEU A 155 -13.42 4.99 9.75
N ASP A 156 -13.35 6.31 9.60
CA ASP A 156 -14.26 7.12 8.79
C ASP A 156 -13.55 7.58 7.51
N LYS A 157 -14.30 8.03 6.50
CA LYS A 157 -13.74 8.67 5.30
C LYS A 157 -12.92 9.89 5.67
N ILE A 158 -11.76 10.07 5.03
CA ILE A 158 -10.90 11.25 5.24
C ILE A 158 -11.09 12.28 4.12
N GLU A 159 -10.89 13.55 4.48
CA GLU A 159 -10.91 14.67 3.56
C GLU A 159 -9.49 15.21 3.26
N ASP A 160 -8.49 14.79 4.02
CA ASP A 160 -7.09 15.19 3.86
C ASP A 160 -6.14 14.01 4.11
N THR A 161 -5.30 13.72 3.13
CA THR A 161 -4.30 12.65 3.18
C THR A 161 -2.95 13.11 3.73
N SER A 162 -2.69 14.41 3.68
CA SER A 162 -1.36 14.99 3.94
C SER A 162 -0.85 14.72 5.36
N THR A 163 -1.74 14.73 6.34
CA THR A 163 -1.39 14.49 7.75
C THR A 163 -0.89 13.05 7.97
N ILE A 164 -1.51 12.05 7.35
CA ILE A 164 -1.09 10.66 7.47
C ILE A 164 0.26 10.45 6.79
N ILE A 165 0.41 10.97 5.56
CA ILE A 165 1.65 10.87 4.78
C ILE A 165 2.80 11.56 5.50
N SER A 166 2.63 12.81 5.93
CA SER A 166 3.70 13.55 6.61
C SER A 166 4.13 12.88 7.90
N SER A 167 3.19 12.38 8.72
CA SER A 167 3.51 11.64 9.94
C SER A 167 4.36 10.39 9.66
N ALA A 168 4.01 9.63 8.63
CA ALA A 168 4.76 8.44 8.24
C ALA A 168 6.16 8.80 7.71
N GLN A 169 6.26 9.85 6.89
CA GLN A 169 7.54 10.32 6.35
C GLN A 169 8.45 10.89 7.45
N ASP A 170 7.95 11.69 8.34
CA ASP A 170 8.72 12.23 9.48
C ASP A 170 9.34 11.12 10.33
N LYS A 171 8.65 9.99 10.44
CA LYS A 171 9.08 8.86 11.26
C LYS A 171 10.04 7.90 10.57
N TYR A 172 9.86 7.65 9.27
CA TYR A 172 10.52 6.53 8.59
C TYR A 172 11.39 6.95 7.41
N LYS A 173 11.20 8.12 6.79
CA LYS A 173 11.83 8.52 5.53
C LYS A 173 13.36 8.46 5.61
N GLU A 174 13.96 9.06 6.65
CA GLU A 174 15.43 9.09 6.79
C GLU A 174 16.03 7.69 6.86
N ASN A 175 15.42 6.80 7.66
CA ASN A 175 15.89 5.43 7.81
C ASN A 175 15.69 4.61 6.54
N PHE A 176 14.56 4.80 5.87
CA PHE A 176 14.26 4.15 4.60
C PHE A 176 15.25 4.57 3.51
N GLU A 177 15.46 5.86 3.31
CA GLU A 177 16.39 6.37 2.30
C GLU A 177 17.83 5.90 2.55
N LYS A 178 18.27 5.91 3.81
CA LYS A 178 19.58 5.41 4.18
C LYS A 178 19.76 3.91 3.88
N TRP A 179 18.71 3.13 4.07
CA TRP A 179 18.70 1.73 3.74
C TRP A 179 18.63 1.53 2.22
N PHE A 180 17.71 2.21 1.53
CA PHE A 180 17.47 2.09 0.09
C PHE A 180 18.71 2.44 -0.76
N LYS A 181 19.41 3.53 -0.43
CA LYS A 181 20.65 3.97 -1.10
C LYS A 181 21.82 2.96 -1.06
N GLN A 182 21.68 1.85 -0.36
CA GLN A 182 22.69 0.78 -0.38
C GLN A 182 22.53 -0.15 -1.60
N TYR A 183 21.36 -0.10 -2.23
CA TYR A 183 20.97 -1.03 -3.29
C TYR A 183 20.64 -0.36 -4.62
N TYR A 184 20.40 0.97 -4.59
CA TYR A 184 19.96 1.76 -5.74
C TYR A 184 20.71 3.08 -5.86
#